data_55c5a1d54c178a7027b76838bcb05e24
#
_entry.id   55c5a1d54c178a7027b76838bcb05e24
#
_cell.length_a   1.000
_cell.length_b   1.000
_cell.length_c   1.000
_cell.angle_alpha   90.00
_cell.angle_beta   90.00
_cell.angle_gamma   90.00
#
_symmetry.space_group_name_H-M   'P 1'
#
loop_
_entity.id
_entity.type
_entity.pdbx_description
1 polymer ?
#
loop_
_entity_poly.entity_id
_entity_poly.type
_entity_poly.pdbx_seq_one_letter_code
_entity_poly.pdbx_strand_id
1 'polypeptide(L)'
;MAADDVVKSDIPARLDRLPWGRFHTLVVAALGITWILDGLEVTLAGSLAGALKESAVLRFTNTDIGLASSAYLAGAVLGAIFFGWLTDRLGRKKLFFITLTVYLLATAATAASWNIASFALFRFVTGAGIGGEYAAINSTIQELIPARVRGWSDLVINGSFWVGAAAGALGSLMLLNPTMINPEIGWRIAFLIGATLALVIFFMRLWLPESPRWLMTHGRVQEAQRVIEGIEHRFEKLPTAHNLPRVHLRPRKNTPLLEVTQVLFKLYRQRTFVGLALMAAQAFFYNAIFFTYALILTDFYGVRPDHVGYYLVPFAVGNFLGPVLIGRLFDTLGRRPMIVFTYIASGLLLAGTGFLFARDLITAQTQTLCWMTIFFFASAAASSAYLTVSETFPLEIRALAIALFYAVGTGIGGIVGPWLFGVLIDTGSRISVFGGYLLGSLLMVLGGAVAWRWGVAAERKPLETVARPLTFIDIG
;
A
#
# COMPACT_ATOMS: atom_id res chain seq x y z
N MET A 1 -1.86 -15.35 -40.74
CA MET A 1 -2.28 -14.47 -39.61
C MET A 1 -2.16 -13.05 -40.15
N ALA A 2 -3.30 -12.39 -40.33
CA ALA A 2 -3.43 -11.15 -41.07
C ALA A 2 -2.75 -9.96 -40.35
N ALA A 3 -2.26 -8.99 -41.14
CA ALA A 3 -1.71 -7.72 -40.69
C ALA A 3 -2.76 -6.81 -39.99
N ASP A 4 -4.03 -7.24 -39.99
CA ASP A 4 -5.18 -6.46 -39.49
C ASP A 4 -5.33 -6.42 -37.97
N ASP A 5 -4.50 -7.14 -37.20
CA ASP A 5 -4.65 -7.20 -35.72
C ASP A 5 -3.74 -6.21 -34.97
N VAL A 6 -3.01 -5.32 -35.67
CA VAL A 6 -2.08 -4.37 -35.05
C VAL A 6 -2.77 -3.05 -34.74
N VAL A 7 -2.91 -2.73 -33.47
CA VAL A 7 -3.41 -1.43 -33.00
C VAL A 7 -2.29 -0.41 -32.93
N LYS A 8 -2.47 0.70 -33.64
CA LYS A 8 -1.59 1.89 -33.58
C LYS A 8 -2.27 2.96 -32.75
N SER A 9 -1.65 3.39 -31.65
CA SER A 9 -2.27 4.32 -30.70
C SER A 9 -1.29 5.33 -30.12
N ASP A 10 -1.74 6.57 -29.92
CA ASP A 10 -1.04 7.66 -29.24
C ASP A 10 -1.56 7.91 -27.80
N ILE A 11 -2.47 7.09 -27.31
CA ILE A 11 -3.12 7.23 -25.99
C ILE A 11 -2.10 7.39 -24.85
N PRO A 12 -1.00 6.60 -24.77
CA PRO A 12 -0.01 6.80 -23.70
C PRO A 12 0.61 8.19 -23.71
N ALA A 13 0.99 8.68 -24.89
CA ALA A 13 1.57 10.01 -25.03
C ALA A 13 0.56 11.13 -24.73
N ARG A 14 -0.73 10.93 -25.09
CA ARG A 14 -1.81 11.86 -24.75
C ARG A 14 -2.02 11.97 -23.25
N LEU A 15 -1.99 10.85 -22.51
CA LEU A 15 -2.09 10.84 -21.05
C LEU A 15 -0.89 11.55 -20.40
N ASP A 16 0.33 11.25 -20.86
CA ASP A 16 1.54 11.80 -20.24
C ASP A 16 1.74 13.31 -20.51
N ARG A 17 1.15 13.86 -21.57
CA ARG A 17 1.19 15.31 -21.88
C ARG A 17 0.19 16.15 -21.06
N LEU A 18 -0.83 15.54 -20.43
CA LEU A 18 -1.87 16.28 -19.73
C LEU A 18 -1.25 17.18 -18.64
N PRO A 19 -1.64 18.46 -18.54
CA PRO A 19 -1.26 19.32 -17.42
C PRO A 19 -1.90 18.79 -16.13
N TRP A 20 -1.31 19.11 -14.96
CA TRP A 20 -1.99 18.83 -13.70
C TRP A 20 -3.28 19.63 -13.62
N GLY A 21 -4.38 19.01 -13.27
CA GLY A 21 -5.68 19.65 -13.18
C GLY A 21 -6.62 18.96 -12.21
N ARG A 22 -7.84 19.45 -12.11
CA ARG A 22 -8.89 18.91 -11.22
C ARG A 22 -9.10 17.40 -11.38
N PHE A 23 -9.00 16.88 -12.60
CA PHE A 23 -9.09 15.44 -12.86
C PHE A 23 -8.08 14.65 -12.04
N HIS A 24 -6.80 15.04 -12.10
CA HIS A 24 -5.73 14.33 -11.39
C HIS A 24 -5.87 14.47 -9.86
N THR A 25 -6.23 15.65 -9.37
CA THR A 25 -6.48 15.88 -7.95
C THR A 25 -7.62 14.98 -7.44
N LEU A 26 -8.70 14.85 -8.21
CA LEU A 26 -9.80 13.95 -7.85
C LEU A 26 -9.42 12.48 -7.92
N VAL A 27 -8.58 12.06 -8.88
CA VAL A 27 -8.03 10.69 -8.93
C VAL A 27 -7.22 10.41 -7.67
N VAL A 28 -6.29 11.31 -7.32
CA VAL A 28 -5.46 11.17 -6.10
C VAL A 28 -6.32 11.14 -4.84
N ALA A 29 -7.31 12.01 -4.73
CA ALA A 29 -8.22 12.02 -3.58
C ALA A 29 -9.05 10.72 -3.48
N ALA A 30 -9.62 10.25 -4.59
CA ALA A 30 -10.44 9.04 -4.59
C ALA A 30 -9.65 7.75 -4.31
N LEU A 31 -8.38 7.70 -4.71
CA LEU A 31 -7.50 6.59 -4.40
C LEU A 31 -6.92 6.71 -2.98
N GLY A 32 -6.54 7.92 -2.57
CA GLY A 32 -5.99 8.18 -1.24
C GLY A 32 -7.00 7.92 -0.11
N ILE A 33 -8.28 8.26 -0.29
CA ILE A 33 -9.30 8.03 0.73
C ILE A 33 -9.48 6.55 1.06
N THR A 34 -9.18 5.64 0.12
CA THR A 34 -9.19 4.20 0.41
C THR A 34 -8.06 3.80 1.34
N TRP A 35 -6.86 4.35 1.13
CA TRP A 35 -5.75 4.15 2.04
C TRP A 35 -6.02 4.74 3.42
N ILE A 36 -6.72 5.89 3.49
CA ILE A 36 -7.18 6.47 4.76
C ILE A 36 -8.13 5.50 5.46
N LEU A 37 -9.09 4.92 4.74
CA LEU A 37 -10.02 3.95 5.30
C LEU A 37 -9.32 2.70 5.82
N ASP A 38 -8.37 2.16 5.07
CA ASP A 38 -7.58 1.00 5.49
C ASP A 38 -6.76 1.32 6.76
N GLY A 39 -6.07 2.47 6.79
CA GLY A 39 -5.34 2.91 7.96
C GLY A 39 -6.21 3.07 9.21
N LEU A 40 -7.40 3.63 9.05
CA LEU A 40 -8.39 3.78 10.11
C LEU A 40 -8.83 2.41 10.64
N GLU A 41 -9.20 1.48 9.75
CA GLU A 41 -9.69 0.17 10.14
C GLU A 41 -8.62 -0.69 10.80
N VAL A 42 -7.42 -0.75 10.23
CA VAL A 42 -6.30 -1.53 10.81
C VAL A 42 -5.98 -1.03 12.22
N THR A 43 -5.96 0.30 12.41
CA THR A 43 -5.64 0.89 13.71
C THR A 43 -6.78 0.71 14.72
N LEU A 44 -8.03 0.89 14.30
CA LEU A 44 -9.19 0.59 15.15
C LEU A 44 -9.21 -0.87 15.57
N ALA A 45 -9.06 -1.81 14.61
CA ALA A 45 -9.05 -3.23 14.90
C ALA A 45 -7.95 -3.61 15.91
N GLY A 46 -6.76 -3.03 15.79
CA GLY A 46 -5.67 -3.20 16.75
C GLY A 46 -6.03 -2.70 18.15
N SER A 47 -6.76 -1.59 18.23
CA SER A 47 -7.18 -0.98 19.50
C SER A 47 -8.34 -1.72 20.18
N LEU A 48 -9.13 -2.49 19.41
CA LEU A 48 -10.33 -3.19 19.92
C LEU A 48 -10.03 -4.42 20.77
N ALA A 49 -8.79 -4.88 20.85
CA ALA A 49 -8.41 -6.12 21.53
C ALA A 49 -8.96 -6.20 22.99
N GLY A 50 -8.87 -5.10 23.75
CA GLY A 50 -9.43 -5.02 25.11
C GLY A 50 -10.95 -5.19 25.12
N ALA A 51 -11.65 -4.43 24.30
CA ALA A 51 -13.11 -4.48 24.22
C ALA A 51 -13.66 -5.85 23.78
N LEU A 52 -12.95 -6.54 22.88
CA LEU A 52 -13.32 -7.89 22.44
C LEU A 52 -13.15 -8.94 23.55
N LYS A 53 -12.17 -8.75 24.46
CA LYS A 53 -12.01 -9.59 25.65
C LYS A 53 -13.11 -9.38 26.67
N GLU A 54 -13.51 -8.12 26.88
CA GLU A 54 -14.53 -7.72 27.85
C GLU A 54 -15.96 -7.94 27.31
N SER A 55 -16.13 -8.18 26.02
CA SER A 55 -17.43 -8.44 25.39
C SER A 55 -18.12 -9.64 26.03
N ALA A 56 -19.37 -9.45 26.48
CA ALA A 56 -20.19 -10.52 27.07
C ALA A 56 -20.52 -11.64 26.06
N VAL A 57 -20.57 -11.30 24.77
CA VAL A 57 -20.90 -12.21 23.66
C VAL A 57 -19.66 -12.95 23.15
N LEU A 58 -18.55 -12.23 22.93
CA LEU A 58 -17.37 -12.79 22.25
C LEU A 58 -16.37 -13.41 23.22
N ARG A 59 -16.06 -12.75 24.35
CA ARG A 59 -15.12 -13.20 25.40
C ARG A 59 -13.80 -13.72 24.85
N PHE A 60 -13.18 -12.96 23.93
CA PHE A 60 -11.98 -13.39 23.25
C PHE A 60 -10.80 -13.55 24.20
N THR A 61 -10.05 -14.60 23.98
CA THR A 61 -8.72 -14.81 24.55
C THR A 61 -7.67 -14.04 23.70
N ASN A 62 -6.43 -13.94 24.21
CA ASN A 62 -5.31 -13.41 23.41
C ASN A 62 -5.09 -14.23 22.13
N THR A 63 -5.29 -15.56 22.21
CA THR A 63 -5.19 -16.45 21.08
C THR A 63 -6.25 -16.14 20.00
N ASP A 64 -7.49 -15.85 20.42
CA ASP A 64 -8.59 -15.52 19.51
C ASP A 64 -8.33 -14.21 18.76
N ILE A 65 -7.78 -13.20 19.47
CA ILE A 65 -7.38 -11.92 18.86
C ILE A 65 -6.27 -12.12 17.84
N GLY A 66 -5.26 -12.95 18.19
CA GLY A 66 -4.19 -13.33 17.29
C GLY A 66 -4.72 -14.06 16.06
N LEU A 67 -5.65 -15.00 16.24
CA LEU A 67 -6.29 -15.75 15.14
C LEU A 67 -7.07 -14.80 14.22
N ALA A 68 -7.84 -13.87 14.76
CA ALA A 68 -8.61 -12.89 13.99
C ALA A 68 -7.70 -11.98 13.15
N SER A 69 -6.58 -11.52 13.72
CA SER A 69 -5.57 -10.72 13.05
C SER A 69 -4.86 -11.51 11.94
N SER A 70 -4.51 -12.76 12.23
CA SER A 70 -3.90 -13.67 11.25
C SER A 70 -4.86 -14.00 10.11
N ALA A 71 -6.15 -14.18 10.40
CA ALA A 71 -7.18 -14.40 9.38
C ALA A 71 -7.30 -13.19 8.43
N TYR A 72 -7.28 -11.96 8.97
CA TYR A 72 -7.27 -10.74 8.15
C TYR A 72 -6.05 -10.67 7.23
N LEU A 73 -4.84 -10.90 7.76
CA LEU A 73 -3.61 -10.89 6.96
C LEU A 73 -3.58 -12.00 5.91
N ALA A 74 -4.02 -13.21 6.25
CA ALA A 74 -4.15 -14.31 5.29
C ALA A 74 -5.15 -13.94 4.17
N GLY A 75 -6.27 -13.34 4.53
CA GLY A 75 -7.23 -12.79 3.58
C GLY A 75 -6.60 -11.77 2.66
N ALA A 76 -5.84 -10.80 3.21
CA ALA A 76 -5.18 -9.76 2.44
C ALA A 76 -4.17 -10.32 1.43
N VAL A 77 -3.36 -11.29 1.83
CA VAL A 77 -2.37 -11.96 0.96
C VAL A 77 -3.06 -12.74 -0.16
N LEU A 78 -4.03 -13.58 0.17
CA LEU A 78 -4.74 -14.40 -0.82
C LEU A 78 -5.63 -13.54 -1.72
N GLY A 79 -6.31 -12.56 -1.15
CA GLY A 79 -7.11 -11.59 -1.87
C GLY A 79 -6.29 -10.75 -2.84
N ALA A 80 -5.09 -10.30 -2.44
CA ALA A 80 -4.19 -9.58 -3.33
C ALA A 80 -3.86 -10.40 -4.58
N ILE A 81 -3.46 -11.66 -4.42
CA ILE A 81 -3.12 -12.54 -5.54
C ILE A 81 -4.34 -12.80 -6.44
N PHE A 82 -5.46 -13.16 -5.84
CA PHE A 82 -6.68 -13.49 -6.59
C PHE A 82 -7.24 -12.27 -7.34
N PHE A 83 -7.45 -11.16 -6.64
CA PHE A 83 -8.00 -9.96 -7.26
C PHE A 83 -6.97 -9.22 -8.13
N GLY A 84 -5.66 -9.31 -7.84
CA GLY A 84 -4.61 -8.80 -8.71
C GLY A 84 -4.65 -9.47 -10.08
N TRP A 85 -4.75 -10.80 -10.10
CA TRP A 85 -4.95 -11.56 -11.33
C TRP A 85 -6.26 -11.20 -12.05
N LEU A 86 -7.32 -10.96 -11.29
CA LEU A 86 -8.62 -10.60 -11.84
C LEU A 86 -8.62 -9.15 -12.37
N THR A 87 -7.84 -8.24 -11.74
CA THR A 87 -7.67 -6.83 -12.15
C THR A 87 -7.10 -6.72 -13.57
N ASP A 88 -6.09 -7.51 -13.88
CA ASP A 88 -5.48 -7.50 -15.22
C ASP A 88 -6.46 -8.04 -16.29
N ARG A 89 -7.43 -8.86 -15.91
CA ARG A 89 -8.43 -9.45 -16.83
C ARG A 89 -9.71 -8.63 -17.00
N LEU A 90 -10.26 -8.11 -15.93
CA LEU A 90 -11.58 -7.44 -15.92
C LEU A 90 -11.51 -5.92 -15.99
N GLY A 91 -10.33 -5.35 -15.76
CA GLY A 91 -10.10 -3.90 -15.68
C GLY A 91 -10.14 -3.37 -14.25
N ARG A 92 -9.57 -2.18 -14.10
CA ARG A 92 -9.35 -1.55 -12.80
C ARG A 92 -10.65 -1.09 -12.17
N LYS A 93 -11.50 -0.42 -12.95
CA LYS A 93 -12.78 0.13 -12.48
C LYS A 93 -13.71 -0.97 -11.95
N LYS A 94 -13.89 -2.05 -12.70
CA LYS A 94 -14.76 -3.15 -12.31
C LYS A 94 -14.28 -3.81 -11.02
N LEU A 95 -12.98 -4.00 -10.90
CA LEU A 95 -12.38 -4.59 -9.70
C LEU A 95 -12.57 -3.72 -8.47
N PHE A 96 -12.43 -2.41 -8.57
CA PHE A 96 -12.70 -1.50 -7.46
C PHE A 96 -14.10 -1.69 -6.87
N PHE A 97 -15.11 -1.88 -7.70
CA PHE A 97 -16.47 -2.11 -7.20
C PHE A 97 -16.62 -3.48 -6.56
N ILE A 98 -15.99 -4.52 -7.12
CA ILE A 98 -16.03 -5.88 -6.57
C ILE A 98 -15.34 -5.91 -5.20
N THR A 99 -14.09 -5.47 -5.13
CA THR A 99 -13.28 -5.52 -3.90
C THR A 99 -13.88 -4.65 -2.80
N LEU A 100 -14.32 -3.45 -3.14
CA LEU A 100 -14.95 -2.54 -2.18
C LEU A 100 -16.30 -3.07 -1.68
N THR A 101 -17.08 -3.75 -2.54
CA THR A 101 -18.33 -4.42 -2.13
C THR A 101 -18.03 -5.57 -1.16
N VAL A 102 -17.03 -6.41 -1.48
CA VAL A 102 -16.58 -7.50 -0.59
C VAL A 102 -16.15 -6.93 0.76
N TYR A 103 -15.31 -5.90 0.73
CA TYR A 103 -14.84 -5.21 1.93
C TYR A 103 -16.00 -4.65 2.78
N LEU A 104 -16.90 -3.87 2.16
CA LEU A 104 -18.04 -3.24 2.83
C LEU A 104 -18.94 -4.26 3.52
N LEU A 105 -19.33 -5.31 2.79
CA LEU A 105 -20.22 -6.33 3.32
C LEU A 105 -19.54 -7.14 4.43
N ALA A 106 -18.28 -7.49 4.28
CA ALA A 106 -17.53 -8.24 5.27
C ALA A 106 -17.27 -7.42 6.55
N THR A 107 -16.92 -6.13 6.41
CA THR A 107 -16.72 -5.22 7.55
C THR A 107 -18.04 -5.00 8.31
N ALA A 108 -19.15 -4.79 7.61
CA ALA A 108 -20.48 -4.70 8.23
C ALA A 108 -20.86 -6.02 8.94
N ALA A 109 -20.59 -7.18 8.31
CA ALA A 109 -20.83 -8.48 8.91
C ALA A 109 -19.94 -8.71 10.15
N THR A 110 -18.70 -8.18 10.18
CA THR A 110 -17.83 -8.25 11.36
C THR A 110 -18.49 -7.59 12.57
N ALA A 111 -19.19 -6.46 12.39
CA ALA A 111 -19.95 -5.81 13.47
C ALA A 111 -21.08 -6.68 14.02
N ALA A 112 -21.61 -7.62 13.22
CA ALA A 112 -22.67 -8.54 13.62
C ALA A 112 -22.15 -9.90 14.11
N SER A 113 -20.86 -10.07 14.33
CA SER A 113 -20.26 -11.34 14.77
C SER A 113 -20.78 -11.79 16.12
N TRP A 114 -20.95 -13.12 16.29
CA TRP A 114 -21.51 -13.76 17.48
C TRP A 114 -20.57 -14.79 18.13
N ASN A 115 -19.47 -15.14 17.47
CA ASN A 115 -18.40 -15.99 18.01
C ASN A 115 -17.08 -15.75 17.23
N ILE A 116 -16.01 -16.40 17.68
CA ILE A 116 -14.67 -16.26 17.06
C ILE A 116 -14.66 -16.75 15.60
N ALA A 117 -15.38 -17.82 15.26
CA ALA A 117 -15.36 -18.37 13.91
C ALA A 117 -15.99 -17.38 12.90
N SER A 118 -17.16 -16.80 13.27
CA SER A 118 -17.82 -15.77 12.43
C SER A 118 -16.94 -14.50 12.32
N PHE A 119 -16.35 -14.05 13.42
CA PHE A 119 -15.47 -12.89 13.42
C PHE A 119 -14.24 -13.13 12.54
N ALA A 120 -13.52 -14.24 12.72
CA ALA A 120 -12.33 -14.60 11.93
C ALA A 120 -12.65 -14.75 10.44
N LEU A 121 -13.79 -15.38 10.10
CA LEU A 121 -14.25 -15.51 8.71
C LEU A 121 -14.50 -14.15 8.08
N PHE A 122 -15.23 -13.27 8.75
CA PHE A 122 -15.53 -11.94 8.22
C PHE A 122 -14.26 -11.09 8.13
N ARG A 123 -13.34 -11.19 9.10
CA ARG A 123 -12.01 -10.54 9.03
C ARG A 123 -11.17 -11.05 7.86
N PHE A 124 -11.19 -12.36 7.59
CA PHE A 124 -10.53 -12.94 6.41
C PHE A 124 -11.09 -12.36 5.11
N VAL A 125 -12.42 -12.28 4.98
CA VAL A 125 -13.07 -11.73 3.78
C VAL A 125 -12.83 -10.22 3.65
N THR A 126 -12.84 -9.47 4.77
CA THR A 126 -12.46 -8.05 4.80
C THR A 126 -11.04 -7.87 4.29
N GLY A 127 -10.09 -8.66 4.81
CA GLY A 127 -8.71 -8.66 4.36
C GLY A 127 -8.59 -8.96 2.86
N ALA A 128 -9.34 -9.93 2.34
CA ALA A 128 -9.32 -10.27 0.92
C ALA A 128 -9.79 -9.09 0.04
N GLY A 129 -10.81 -8.35 0.46
CA GLY A 129 -11.26 -7.15 -0.22
C GLY A 129 -10.17 -6.08 -0.30
N ILE A 130 -9.56 -5.73 0.84
CA ILE A 130 -8.49 -4.72 0.93
C ILE A 130 -7.25 -5.12 0.14
N GLY A 131 -6.78 -6.37 0.31
CA GLY A 131 -5.61 -6.84 -0.42
C GLY A 131 -5.76 -6.74 -1.93
N GLY A 132 -6.97 -7.03 -2.44
CA GLY A 132 -7.30 -6.85 -3.85
C GLY A 132 -7.27 -5.40 -4.32
N GLU A 133 -7.63 -4.45 -3.46
CA GLU A 133 -7.61 -3.04 -3.79
C GLU A 133 -6.20 -2.49 -4.01
N TYR A 134 -5.20 -2.95 -3.28
CA TYR A 134 -3.82 -2.46 -3.41
C TYR A 134 -3.29 -2.58 -4.83
N ALA A 135 -3.50 -3.72 -5.48
CA ALA A 135 -3.07 -3.94 -6.85
C ALA A 135 -3.80 -3.02 -7.84
N ALA A 136 -5.12 -2.86 -7.66
CA ALA A 136 -5.94 -2.01 -8.51
C ALA A 136 -5.60 -0.52 -8.35
N ILE A 137 -5.41 -0.03 -7.11
CA ILE A 137 -5.03 1.36 -6.81
C ILE A 137 -3.68 1.69 -7.45
N ASN A 138 -2.64 0.91 -7.13
CA ASN A 138 -1.29 1.19 -7.61
C ASN A 138 -1.20 1.08 -9.14
N SER A 139 -1.91 0.15 -9.78
CA SER A 139 -2.02 0.10 -11.24
C SER A 139 -2.69 1.36 -11.81
N THR A 140 -3.79 1.81 -11.20
CA THR A 140 -4.54 2.99 -11.66
C THR A 140 -3.73 4.27 -11.57
N ILE A 141 -2.95 4.45 -10.49
CA ILE A 141 -2.02 5.59 -10.34
C ILE A 141 -1.07 5.63 -11.54
N GLN A 142 -0.43 4.49 -11.84
CA GLN A 142 0.53 4.42 -12.94
C GLN A 142 -0.09 4.74 -14.30
N GLU A 143 -1.33 4.34 -14.49
CA GLU A 143 -1.99 4.40 -15.79
C GLU A 143 -2.70 5.72 -16.06
N LEU A 144 -3.14 6.46 -15.05
CA LEU A 144 -3.87 7.72 -15.19
C LEU A 144 -3.04 8.97 -14.86
N ILE A 145 -2.00 8.85 -14.05
CA ILE A 145 -1.19 9.99 -13.62
C ILE A 145 -0.02 10.22 -14.61
N PRO A 146 0.21 11.48 -15.06
CA PRO A 146 1.31 11.81 -15.95
C PRO A 146 2.68 11.48 -15.37
N ALA A 147 3.60 11.00 -16.22
CA ALA A 147 4.94 10.53 -15.82
C ALA A 147 5.72 11.52 -14.95
N ARG A 148 5.56 12.84 -15.18
CA ARG A 148 6.30 13.91 -14.48
C ARG A 148 5.97 14.06 -12.99
N VAL A 149 4.80 13.60 -12.53
CA VAL A 149 4.30 13.77 -11.14
C VAL A 149 3.84 12.45 -10.54
N ARG A 150 4.05 11.35 -11.24
CA ARG A 150 3.58 10.01 -10.87
C ARG A 150 4.16 9.54 -9.55
N GLY A 151 5.45 9.76 -9.33
CA GLY A 151 6.11 9.36 -8.11
C GLY A 151 5.56 10.07 -6.89
N TRP A 152 5.48 11.38 -6.93
CA TRP A 152 4.90 12.14 -5.82
C TRP A 152 3.45 11.72 -5.54
N SER A 153 2.63 11.56 -6.58
CA SER A 153 1.23 11.13 -6.42
C SER A 153 1.11 9.75 -5.77
N ASP A 154 1.94 8.80 -6.22
CA ASP A 154 1.98 7.44 -5.67
C ASP A 154 2.37 7.47 -4.17
N LEU A 155 3.44 8.18 -3.82
CA LEU A 155 3.89 8.28 -2.44
C LEU A 155 2.86 8.94 -1.53
N VAL A 156 2.20 10.01 -1.99
CA VAL A 156 1.15 10.71 -1.21
C VAL A 156 -0.07 9.82 -0.99
N ILE A 157 -0.51 9.10 -2.03
CA ILE A 157 -1.63 8.18 -1.93
C ILE A 157 -1.31 7.07 -0.92
N ASN A 158 -0.17 6.41 -1.05
CA ASN A 158 0.24 5.36 -0.09
C ASN A 158 0.44 5.92 1.33
N GLY A 159 1.06 7.10 1.45
CA GLY A 159 1.26 7.79 2.74
C GLY A 159 -0.03 8.24 3.43
N SER A 160 -1.15 8.40 2.69
CA SER A 160 -2.45 8.80 3.25
C SER A 160 -3.04 7.76 4.22
N PHE A 161 -2.58 6.50 4.19
CA PHE A 161 -2.85 5.47 5.20
C PHE A 161 -2.68 6.03 6.64
N TRP A 162 -1.66 6.81 6.87
CA TRP A 162 -1.32 7.32 8.20
C TRP A 162 -2.26 8.41 8.71
N VAL A 163 -2.97 9.10 7.82
CA VAL A 163 -4.08 9.99 8.20
C VAL A 163 -5.21 9.16 8.80
N GLY A 164 -5.52 8.04 8.17
CA GLY A 164 -6.51 7.08 8.67
C GLY A 164 -6.08 6.44 9.98
N ALA A 165 -4.82 6.03 10.09
CA ALA A 165 -4.27 5.46 11.32
C ALA A 165 -4.35 6.44 12.50
N ALA A 166 -4.03 7.72 12.29
CA ALA A 166 -4.20 8.77 13.31
C ALA A 166 -5.67 8.94 13.70
N ALA A 167 -6.57 8.99 12.72
CA ALA A 167 -8.02 9.09 12.97
C ALA A 167 -8.55 7.87 13.73
N GLY A 168 -8.09 6.67 13.39
CA GLY A 168 -8.42 5.43 14.10
C GLY A 168 -7.94 5.42 15.55
N ALA A 169 -6.70 5.87 15.78
CA ALA A 169 -6.15 5.99 17.12
C ALA A 169 -6.93 6.99 17.98
N LEU A 170 -7.25 8.16 17.45
CA LEU A 170 -8.07 9.15 18.16
C LEU A 170 -9.51 8.66 18.35
N GLY A 171 -10.10 8.04 17.34
CA GLY A 171 -11.44 7.48 17.40
C GLY A 171 -11.56 6.38 18.44
N SER A 172 -10.54 5.54 18.60
CA SER A 172 -10.54 4.47 19.61
C SER A 172 -10.62 5.02 21.06
N LEU A 173 -10.01 6.17 21.33
CA LEU A 173 -10.08 6.81 22.65
C LEU A 173 -11.53 7.19 23.05
N MET A 174 -12.37 7.50 22.07
CA MET A 174 -13.80 7.83 22.31
C MET A 174 -14.68 6.59 22.29
N LEU A 175 -14.51 5.73 21.29
CA LEU A 175 -15.36 4.56 21.06
C LEU A 175 -15.18 3.45 22.11
N LEU A 176 -13.98 3.36 22.70
CA LEU A 176 -13.63 2.34 23.68
C LEU A 176 -13.66 2.87 25.12
N ASN A 177 -14.06 4.11 25.31
CA ASN A 177 -14.20 4.66 26.66
C ASN A 177 -15.51 4.15 27.31
N PRO A 178 -15.43 3.30 28.35
CA PRO A 178 -16.62 2.70 28.97
C PRO A 178 -17.52 3.72 29.65
N THR A 179 -17.02 4.94 29.93
CA THR A 179 -17.84 6.02 30.50
C THR A 179 -18.69 6.74 29.42
N MET A 180 -18.35 6.61 28.15
CA MET A 180 -19.02 7.24 27.02
C MET A 180 -19.93 6.27 26.27
N ILE A 181 -19.43 5.08 25.96
CA ILE A 181 -20.12 4.09 25.13
C ILE A 181 -20.00 2.71 25.81
N ASN A 182 -21.10 1.98 25.83
CA ASN A 182 -21.09 0.60 26.31
C ASN A 182 -20.04 -0.22 25.50
N PRO A 183 -19.09 -0.90 26.17
CA PRO A 183 -18.02 -1.67 25.51
C PRO A 183 -18.56 -2.67 24.48
N GLU A 184 -19.71 -3.30 24.72
CA GLU A 184 -20.33 -4.24 23.79
C GLU A 184 -20.80 -3.58 22.48
N ILE A 185 -21.15 -2.31 22.52
CA ILE A 185 -21.61 -1.54 21.36
C ILE A 185 -20.43 -0.83 20.68
N GLY A 186 -19.46 -0.36 21.46
CA GLY A 186 -18.35 0.46 20.97
C GLY A 186 -17.55 -0.20 19.85
N TRP A 187 -17.18 -1.47 20.00
CA TRP A 187 -16.43 -2.20 18.97
C TRP A 187 -17.28 -2.45 17.71
N ARG A 188 -18.60 -2.68 17.84
CA ARG A 188 -19.51 -2.85 16.69
C ARG A 188 -19.64 -1.55 15.91
N ILE A 189 -19.79 -0.42 16.61
CA ILE A 189 -19.83 0.92 16.00
C ILE A 189 -18.54 1.20 15.21
N ALA A 190 -17.38 0.82 15.74
CA ALA A 190 -16.11 0.99 15.05
C ALA A 190 -16.11 0.33 13.64
N PHE A 191 -16.57 -0.92 13.54
CA PHE A 191 -16.70 -1.60 12.24
C PHE A 191 -17.79 -1.01 11.35
N LEU A 192 -18.93 -0.56 11.92
CA LEU A 192 -19.98 0.10 11.16
C LEU A 192 -19.54 1.46 10.58
N ILE A 193 -18.70 2.21 11.31
CA ILE A 193 -18.08 3.42 10.76
C ILE A 193 -17.22 3.07 9.55
N GLY A 194 -16.37 2.04 9.64
CA GLY A 194 -15.58 1.54 8.51
C GLY A 194 -16.45 1.18 7.30
N ALA A 195 -17.53 0.41 7.51
CA ALA A 195 -18.46 0.05 6.46
C ALA A 195 -19.17 1.29 5.85
N THR A 196 -19.57 2.26 6.66
CA THR A 196 -20.21 3.50 6.19
C THR A 196 -19.26 4.33 5.33
N LEU A 197 -18.00 4.45 5.74
CA LEU A 197 -16.97 5.14 4.96
C LEU A 197 -16.70 4.42 3.62
N ALA A 198 -16.68 3.08 3.62
CA ALA A 198 -16.56 2.30 2.40
C ALA A 198 -17.72 2.56 1.44
N LEU A 199 -18.95 2.71 1.95
CA LEU A 199 -20.09 3.07 1.14
C LEU A 199 -19.95 4.46 0.50
N VAL A 200 -19.44 5.44 1.24
CA VAL A 200 -19.14 6.78 0.69
C VAL A 200 -18.11 6.68 -0.44
N ILE A 201 -17.03 5.92 -0.22
CA ILE A 201 -16.00 5.70 -1.25
C ILE A 201 -16.56 5.01 -2.48
N PHE A 202 -17.48 4.04 -2.30
CA PHE A 202 -18.14 3.36 -3.39
C PHE A 202 -18.82 4.37 -4.34
N PHE A 203 -19.56 5.32 -3.82
CA PHE A 203 -20.19 6.37 -4.62
C PHE A 203 -19.18 7.36 -5.23
N MET A 204 -18.12 7.70 -4.49
CA MET A 204 -17.06 8.58 -5.01
C MET A 204 -16.34 7.98 -6.21
N ARG A 205 -16.28 6.65 -6.34
CA ARG A 205 -15.60 5.97 -7.45
C ARG A 205 -16.43 5.83 -8.73
N LEU A 206 -17.72 6.16 -8.72
CA LEU A 206 -18.58 6.07 -9.91
C LEU A 206 -18.04 6.90 -11.08
N TRP A 207 -17.43 8.04 -10.81
CA TRP A 207 -16.89 8.95 -11.82
C TRP A 207 -15.47 8.58 -12.30
N LEU A 208 -14.78 7.65 -11.62
CA LEU A 208 -13.44 7.20 -12.03
C LEU A 208 -13.54 6.42 -13.35
N PRO A 209 -12.83 6.83 -14.42
CA PRO A 209 -12.87 6.11 -15.68
C PRO A 209 -12.07 4.80 -15.61
N GLU A 210 -12.33 3.89 -16.55
CA GLU A 210 -11.44 2.76 -16.78
C GLU A 210 -10.13 3.25 -17.39
N SER A 211 -9.06 2.49 -17.21
CA SER A 211 -7.75 2.81 -17.77
C SER A 211 -7.74 2.76 -19.30
N PRO A 212 -7.47 3.89 -20.00
CA PRO A 212 -7.34 3.85 -21.44
C PRO A 212 -6.19 2.95 -21.93
N ARG A 213 -5.12 2.85 -21.13
CA ARG A 213 -3.98 1.97 -21.41
C ARG A 213 -4.39 0.50 -21.35
N TRP A 214 -5.18 0.12 -20.35
CA TRP A 214 -5.71 -1.24 -20.23
C TRP A 214 -6.70 -1.56 -21.35
N LEU A 215 -7.61 -0.65 -21.67
CA LEU A 215 -8.57 -0.81 -22.78
C LEU A 215 -7.86 -1.06 -24.11
N MET A 216 -6.78 -0.33 -24.37
CA MET A 216 -5.97 -0.47 -25.57
C MET A 216 -5.32 -1.85 -25.69
N THR A 217 -4.70 -2.37 -24.63
CA THR A 217 -4.06 -3.69 -24.64
C THR A 217 -5.06 -4.84 -24.76
N HIS A 218 -6.35 -4.59 -24.45
CA HIS A 218 -7.45 -5.56 -24.57
C HIS A 218 -8.27 -5.40 -25.86
N GLY A 219 -7.81 -4.60 -26.82
CA GLY A 219 -8.47 -4.41 -28.13
C GLY A 219 -9.70 -3.51 -28.11
N ARG A 220 -10.02 -2.86 -26.95
CA ARG A 220 -11.17 -1.93 -26.79
C ARG A 220 -10.77 -0.50 -27.19
N VAL A 221 -10.20 -0.35 -28.39
CA VAL A 221 -9.56 0.90 -28.83
C VAL A 221 -10.52 2.06 -28.91
N GLN A 222 -11.72 1.84 -29.43
CA GLN A 222 -12.74 2.90 -29.55
C GLN A 222 -13.20 3.41 -28.18
N GLU A 223 -13.26 2.54 -27.19
CA GLU A 223 -13.61 2.91 -25.82
C GLU A 223 -12.45 3.66 -25.16
N ALA A 224 -11.22 3.19 -25.35
CA ALA A 224 -10.02 3.88 -24.90
C ALA A 224 -9.95 5.31 -25.47
N GLN A 225 -10.28 5.47 -26.74
CA GLN A 225 -10.34 6.77 -27.41
C GLN A 225 -11.41 7.67 -26.79
N ARG A 226 -12.62 7.17 -26.56
CA ARG A 226 -13.69 7.94 -25.90
C ARG A 226 -13.32 8.36 -24.49
N VAL A 227 -12.65 7.49 -23.73
CA VAL A 227 -12.22 7.80 -22.37
C VAL A 227 -11.16 8.90 -22.38
N ILE A 228 -10.13 8.81 -23.23
CA ILE A 228 -9.08 9.84 -23.27
C ILE A 228 -9.63 11.19 -23.76
N GLU A 229 -10.50 11.21 -24.75
CA GLU A 229 -11.20 12.42 -25.19
C GLU A 229 -12.01 13.05 -24.06
N GLY A 230 -12.78 12.24 -23.31
CA GLY A 230 -13.53 12.69 -22.15
C GLY A 230 -12.65 13.22 -21.00
N ILE A 231 -11.43 12.73 -20.87
CA ILE A 231 -10.43 13.29 -19.94
C ILE A 231 -9.91 14.62 -20.48
N GLU A 232 -9.49 14.67 -21.74
CA GLU A 232 -8.94 15.88 -22.39
C GLU A 232 -9.95 17.05 -22.37
N HIS A 233 -11.22 16.80 -22.58
CA HIS A 233 -12.30 17.81 -22.52
C HIS A 233 -12.42 18.49 -21.14
N ARG A 234 -11.87 17.91 -20.09
CA ARG A 234 -11.84 18.53 -18.75
C ARG A 234 -10.74 19.58 -18.58
N PHE A 235 -9.92 19.80 -19.61
CA PHE A 235 -8.83 20.77 -19.60
C PHE A 235 -9.12 21.88 -20.62
N GLU A 236 -9.12 23.12 -20.15
CA GLU A 236 -9.35 24.31 -21.00
C GLU A 236 -8.25 24.52 -22.03
N LYS A 237 -7.02 24.18 -21.68
CA LYS A 237 -5.85 24.32 -22.54
C LYS A 237 -5.01 23.04 -22.49
N LEU A 238 -4.89 22.40 -23.62
CA LEU A 238 -3.96 21.28 -23.81
C LEU A 238 -2.66 21.78 -24.48
N PRO A 239 -1.49 21.28 -24.07
CA PRO A 239 -0.26 21.55 -24.82
C PRO A 239 -0.42 21.11 -26.28
N THR A 240 -0.14 22.01 -27.21
CA THR A 240 -0.16 21.68 -28.65
C THR A 240 0.93 20.64 -28.93
N ALA A 241 0.59 19.51 -29.48
CA ALA A 241 1.56 18.52 -29.88
C ALA A 241 1.27 18.03 -31.29
N HIS A 242 2.18 18.36 -32.19
CA HIS A 242 2.22 17.76 -33.51
C HIS A 242 3.04 16.46 -33.43
N ASN A 243 2.53 15.38 -34.00
CA ASN A 243 3.21 14.09 -34.08
C ASN A 243 3.54 13.42 -32.73
N LEU A 244 2.51 13.12 -31.95
CA LEU A 244 2.68 12.32 -30.72
C LEU A 244 3.25 10.92 -31.02
N PRO A 245 4.20 10.41 -30.21
CA PRO A 245 4.71 9.06 -30.38
C PRO A 245 3.58 8.04 -30.29
N ARG A 246 3.58 7.08 -31.19
CA ARG A 246 2.58 6.02 -31.26
C ARG A 246 3.18 4.69 -30.85
N VAL A 247 2.41 3.90 -30.14
CA VAL A 247 2.75 2.52 -29.80
C VAL A 247 2.00 1.58 -30.74
N HIS A 248 2.65 0.48 -31.12
CA HIS A 248 2.06 -0.57 -31.93
C HIS A 248 1.88 -1.80 -31.07
N LEU A 249 0.65 -2.25 -30.95
CA LEU A 249 0.28 -3.34 -30.04
C LEU A 249 -0.51 -4.41 -30.78
N ARG A 250 -0.33 -5.66 -30.37
CA ARG A 250 -1.23 -6.77 -30.72
C ARG A 250 -2.05 -7.10 -29.50
N PRO A 251 -3.31 -6.66 -29.42
CA PRO A 251 -4.17 -6.86 -28.25
C PRO A 251 -4.31 -8.32 -27.87
N ARG A 252 -4.36 -8.59 -26.56
CA ARG A 252 -4.58 -9.92 -26.00
C ARG A 252 -5.67 -9.87 -24.93
N LYS A 253 -6.54 -10.87 -24.88
CA LYS A 253 -7.59 -10.95 -23.86
C LYS A 253 -7.03 -11.31 -22.48
N ASN A 254 -6.01 -12.16 -22.42
CA ASN A 254 -5.42 -12.66 -21.19
C ASN A 254 -3.94 -12.99 -21.36
N THR A 255 -3.17 -12.88 -20.27
CA THR A 255 -1.79 -13.38 -20.16
C THR A 255 -1.81 -14.65 -19.32
N PRO A 256 -1.32 -15.81 -19.86
CA PRO A 256 -1.23 -17.05 -19.10
C PRO A 256 -0.30 -16.93 -17.89
N LEU A 257 -0.64 -17.56 -16.76
CA LEU A 257 0.18 -17.52 -15.54
C LEU A 257 1.62 -18.02 -15.77
N LEU A 258 1.80 -19.01 -16.63
CA LEU A 258 3.14 -19.49 -16.99
C LEU A 258 3.97 -18.40 -17.67
N GLU A 259 3.37 -17.62 -18.58
CA GLU A 259 4.02 -16.46 -19.21
C GLU A 259 4.38 -15.41 -18.16
N VAL A 260 3.48 -15.13 -17.21
CA VAL A 260 3.75 -14.19 -16.09
C VAL A 260 5.00 -14.62 -15.31
N THR A 261 5.09 -15.90 -14.93
CA THR A 261 6.27 -16.41 -14.19
C THR A 261 7.54 -16.33 -15.03
N GLN A 262 7.47 -16.60 -16.34
CA GLN A 262 8.61 -16.46 -17.25
C GLN A 262 9.05 -14.99 -17.37
N VAL A 263 8.10 -14.08 -17.50
CA VAL A 263 8.39 -12.63 -17.57
C VAL A 263 9.06 -12.17 -16.27
N LEU A 264 8.54 -12.52 -15.11
CA LEU A 264 9.09 -12.12 -13.83
C LEU A 264 10.48 -12.71 -13.58
N PHE A 265 10.63 -14.03 -13.71
CA PHE A 265 11.85 -14.73 -13.26
C PHE A 265 12.91 -14.98 -14.34
N LYS A 266 12.56 -14.82 -15.64
CA LYS A 266 13.54 -14.95 -16.72
C LYS A 266 13.80 -13.59 -17.38
N LEU A 267 12.77 -12.90 -17.89
CA LEU A 267 12.94 -11.66 -18.67
C LEU A 267 13.31 -10.47 -17.78
N TYR A 268 12.60 -10.28 -16.66
CA TYR A 268 12.81 -9.15 -15.73
C TYR A 268 13.44 -9.58 -14.39
N ARG A 269 14.26 -10.61 -14.39
CA ARG A 269 14.86 -11.22 -13.20
C ARG A 269 15.47 -10.21 -12.23
N GLN A 270 16.25 -9.24 -12.73
CA GLN A 270 16.88 -8.22 -11.88
C GLN A 270 15.83 -7.31 -11.24
N ARG A 271 14.81 -6.88 -11.99
CA ARG A 271 13.72 -6.04 -11.46
C ARG A 271 12.89 -6.79 -10.43
N THR A 272 12.65 -8.08 -10.66
CA THR A 272 11.98 -8.97 -9.69
C THR A 272 12.77 -9.06 -8.39
N PHE A 273 14.09 -9.24 -8.47
CA PHE A 273 14.95 -9.26 -7.28
C PHE A 273 14.91 -7.92 -6.53
N VAL A 274 15.00 -6.78 -7.23
CA VAL A 274 14.89 -5.45 -6.61
C VAL A 274 13.53 -5.29 -5.93
N GLY A 275 12.43 -5.60 -6.63
CA GLY A 275 11.09 -5.51 -6.06
C GLY A 275 10.90 -6.35 -4.82
N LEU A 276 11.34 -7.61 -4.83
CA LEU A 276 11.28 -8.51 -3.67
C LEU A 276 12.11 -7.99 -2.49
N ALA A 277 13.34 -7.55 -2.75
CA ALA A 277 14.23 -7.03 -1.72
C ALA A 277 13.65 -5.77 -1.04
N LEU A 278 13.13 -4.83 -1.83
CA LEU A 278 12.51 -3.62 -1.31
C LEU A 278 11.23 -3.94 -0.53
N MET A 279 10.34 -4.77 -1.10
CA MET A 279 9.07 -5.12 -0.44
C MET A 279 9.30 -5.92 0.86
N ALA A 280 10.22 -6.88 0.87
CA ALA A 280 10.50 -7.66 2.07
C ALA A 280 11.16 -6.81 3.17
N ALA A 281 12.14 -5.97 2.82
CA ALA A 281 12.84 -5.11 3.77
C ALA A 281 11.89 -4.12 4.45
N GLN A 282 11.08 -3.38 3.66
CA GLN A 282 10.13 -2.42 4.22
C GLN A 282 9.02 -3.11 5.01
N ALA A 283 8.49 -4.26 4.55
CA ALA A 283 7.43 -4.96 5.26
C ALA A 283 7.89 -5.49 6.61
N PHE A 284 9.09 -6.06 6.69
CA PHE A 284 9.69 -6.46 7.98
C PHE A 284 9.87 -5.25 8.90
N PHE A 285 10.50 -4.19 8.40
CA PHE A 285 10.78 -2.98 9.17
C PHE A 285 9.52 -2.34 9.75
N TYR A 286 8.49 -2.17 8.90
CA TYR A 286 7.23 -1.58 9.30
C TYR A 286 6.48 -2.43 10.31
N ASN A 287 6.27 -3.70 9.98
CA ASN A 287 5.45 -4.57 10.81
C ASN A 287 6.12 -4.88 12.15
N ALA A 288 7.45 -5.06 12.15
CA ALA A 288 8.21 -5.27 13.37
C ALA A 288 8.04 -4.13 14.37
N ILE A 289 8.10 -2.88 13.91
CA ILE A 289 8.01 -1.72 14.80
C ILE A 289 6.56 -1.34 15.09
N PHE A 290 5.70 -1.26 14.06
CA PHE A 290 4.33 -0.79 14.22
C PHE A 290 3.49 -1.71 15.12
N PHE A 291 3.58 -3.03 14.96
CA PHE A 291 2.80 -3.96 15.78
C PHE A 291 3.38 -4.18 17.20
N THR A 292 4.63 -3.82 17.43
CA THR A 292 5.25 -3.99 18.76
C THR A 292 5.50 -2.66 19.47
N TYR A 293 5.15 -1.56 18.86
CA TYR A 293 5.29 -0.21 19.40
C TYR A 293 4.69 -0.04 20.79
N ALA A 294 3.45 -0.51 20.97
CA ALA A 294 2.77 -0.44 22.25
C ALA A 294 3.52 -1.23 23.35
N LEU A 295 3.99 -2.43 23.03
CA LEU A 295 4.74 -3.28 23.95
C LEU A 295 6.06 -2.61 24.38
N ILE A 296 6.78 -1.97 23.47
CA ILE A 296 8.00 -1.23 23.82
C ILE A 296 7.69 -0.10 24.81
N LEU A 297 6.60 0.63 24.59
CA LEU A 297 6.21 1.73 25.48
C LEU A 297 5.74 1.23 26.85
N THR A 298 4.97 0.15 26.92
CA THR A 298 4.46 -0.39 28.18
C THR A 298 5.54 -1.10 28.98
N ASP A 299 6.29 -1.99 28.35
CA ASP A 299 7.17 -2.92 29.04
C ASP A 299 8.52 -2.31 29.40
N PHE A 300 9.03 -1.38 28.57
CA PHE A 300 10.35 -0.77 28.82
C PHE A 300 10.30 0.66 29.35
N TYR A 301 9.18 1.36 29.15
CA TYR A 301 9.01 2.74 29.63
C TYR A 301 7.90 2.92 30.65
N GLY A 302 7.12 1.86 30.95
CA GLY A 302 6.03 1.92 31.92
C GLY A 302 4.87 2.85 31.51
N VAL A 303 4.71 3.10 30.20
CA VAL A 303 3.58 3.89 29.70
C VAL A 303 2.30 3.10 29.88
N ARG A 304 1.28 3.73 30.47
CA ARG A 304 -0.02 3.10 30.68
C ARG A 304 -0.68 2.77 29.33
N PRO A 305 -1.33 1.61 29.18
CA PRO A 305 -1.97 1.20 27.92
C PRO A 305 -2.96 2.21 27.34
N ASP A 306 -3.73 2.89 28.23
CA ASP A 306 -4.69 3.94 27.84
C ASP A 306 -4.03 5.22 27.31
N HIS A 307 -2.72 5.43 27.51
CA HIS A 307 -1.96 6.56 27.00
C HIS A 307 -1.19 6.27 25.71
N VAL A 308 -1.06 5.00 25.30
CA VAL A 308 -0.28 4.61 24.10
C VAL A 308 -0.77 5.31 22.83
N GLY A 309 -2.09 5.53 22.71
CA GLY A 309 -2.68 6.24 21.56
C GLY A 309 -2.10 7.64 21.33
N TYR A 310 -1.74 8.38 22.39
CA TYR A 310 -1.13 9.71 22.25
C TYR A 310 0.25 9.67 21.60
N TYR A 311 1.01 8.60 21.82
CA TYR A 311 2.33 8.40 21.19
C TYR A 311 2.21 8.00 19.71
N LEU A 312 1.09 7.40 19.32
CA LEU A 312 0.86 7.00 17.93
C LEU A 312 0.63 8.21 17.01
N VAL A 313 0.09 9.31 17.51
CA VAL A 313 -0.19 10.51 16.70
C VAL A 313 1.09 11.13 16.11
N PRO A 314 2.16 11.45 16.88
CA PRO A 314 3.42 11.94 16.29
C PRO A 314 4.03 10.95 15.28
N PHE A 315 3.97 9.66 15.58
CA PHE A 315 4.42 8.61 14.68
C PHE A 315 3.68 8.65 13.33
N ALA A 316 2.36 8.77 13.34
CA ALA A 316 1.53 8.88 12.14
C ALA A 316 1.83 10.19 11.36
N VAL A 317 2.06 11.30 12.06
CA VAL A 317 2.46 12.58 11.47
C VAL A 317 3.77 12.44 10.70
N GLY A 318 4.81 11.84 11.27
CA GLY A 318 6.07 11.58 10.58
C GLY A 318 5.87 10.77 9.32
N ASN A 319 5.12 9.69 9.42
CA ASN A 319 4.80 8.81 8.30
C ASN A 319 4.04 9.50 7.16
N PHE A 320 3.14 10.40 7.45
CA PHE A 320 2.40 11.16 6.43
C PHE A 320 3.27 12.25 5.80
N LEU A 321 4.00 13.02 6.62
CA LEU A 321 4.79 14.14 6.14
C LEU A 321 5.96 13.70 5.23
N GLY A 322 6.55 12.54 5.47
CA GLY A 322 7.63 12.01 4.62
C GLY A 322 7.25 11.97 3.13
N PRO A 323 6.27 11.15 2.73
CA PRO A 323 5.80 11.10 1.35
C PRO A 323 5.37 12.46 0.77
N VAL A 324 4.72 13.30 1.56
CA VAL A 324 4.22 14.62 1.09
C VAL A 324 5.38 15.57 0.78
N LEU A 325 6.36 15.68 1.68
CA LEU A 325 7.43 16.68 1.58
C LEU A 325 8.57 16.21 0.67
N ILE A 326 9.06 14.97 0.84
CA ILE A 326 10.19 14.47 0.05
C ILE A 326 9.78 13.68 -1.18
N GLY A 327 8.50 13.33 -1.34
CA GLY A 327 8.01 12.55 -2.48
C GLY A 327 8.30 13.20 -3.84
N ARG A 328 8.28 14.54 -3.94
CA ARG A 328 8.63 15.27 -5.18
C ARG A 328 10.07 15.03 -5.61
N LEU A 329 10.97 14.73 -4.68
CA LEU A 329 12.37 14.46 -4.98
C LEU A 329 12.54 13.16 -5.77
N PHE A 330 11.62 12.21 -5.63
CA PHE A 330 11.60 11.01 -6.46
C PHE A 330 11.34 11.30 -7.93
N ASP A 331 10.62 12.38 -8.26
CA ASP A 331 10.38 12.83 -9.64
C ASP A 331 11.47 13.77 -10.15
N THR A 332 12.22 14.45 -9.28
CA THR A 332 13.19 15.50 -9.67
C THR A 332 14.63 15.05 -9.56
N LEU A 333 15.04 14.43 -8.46
CA LEU A 333 16.38 13.86 -8.27
C LEU A 333 16.48 12.45 -8.86
N GLY A 334 15.36 11.75 -8.95
CA GLY A 334 15.24 10.43 -9.53
C GLY A 334 14.83 9.33 -8.57
N ARG A 335 14.25 8.24 -9.14
CA ARG A 335 13.78 7.07 -8.37
C ARG A 335 14.92 6.42 -7.59
N ARG A 336 15.97 6.04 -8.32
CA ARG A 336 17.09 5.26 -7.77
C ARG A 336 17.79 5.97 -6.61
N PRO A 337 18.27 7.23 -6.71
CA PRO A 337 18.95 7.90 -5.61
C PRO A 337 18.04 8.12 -4.40
N MET A 338 16.76 8.43 -4.60
CA MET A 338 15.84 8.66 -3.50
C MET A 338 15.45 7.37 -2.77
N ILE A 339 15.26 6.24 -3.48
CA ILE A 339 15.07 4.93 -2.87
C ILE A 339 16.27 4.58 -2.00
N VAL A 340 17.48 4.69 -2.57
CA VAL A 340 18.73 4.41 -1.84
C VAL A 340 18.83 5.26 -0.58
N PHE A 341 18.61 6.57 -0.72
CA PHE A 341 18.70 7.51 0.40
C PHE A 341 17.70 7.17 1.50
N THR A 342 16.42 6.99 1.17
CA THR A 342 15.37 6.78 2.17
C THR A 342 15.49 5.43 2.88
N TYR A 343 15.89 4.37 2.17
CA TYR A 343 16.15 3.06 2.75
C TYR A 343 17.36 3.08 3.70
N ILE A 344 18.49 3.64 3.26
CA ILE A 344 19.69 3.68 4.07
C ILE A 344 19.52 4.61 5.27
N ALA A 345 18.92 5.80 5.08
CA ALA A 345 18.65 6.73 6.17
C ALA A 345 17.78 6.10 7.26
N SER A 346 16.67 5.44 6.86
CA SER A 346 15.79 4.75 7.81
C SER A 346 16.52 3.67 8.59
N GLY A 347 17.34 2.86 7.91
CA GLY A 347 18.11 1.81 8.55
C GLY A 347 19.13 2.36 9.54
N LEU A 348 19.93 3.36 9.14
CA LEU A 348 20.95 3.95 10.02
C LEU A 348 20.34 4.66 11.22
N LEU A 349 19.24 5.41 11.03
CA LEU A 349 18.53 6.06 12.12
C LEU A 349 17.93 5.03 13.10
N LEU A 350 17.43 3.90 12.62
CA LEU A 350 16.94 2.82 13.49
C LEU A 350 18.06 2.20 14.29
N ALA A 351 19.24 1.92 13.67
CA ALA A 351 20.39 1.39 14.39
C ALA A 351 20.87 2.35 15.49
N GLY A 352 20.96 3.66 15.19
CA GLY A 352 21.31 4.69 16.17
C GLY A 352 20.31 4.80 17.31
N THR A 353 19.01 4.84 16.99
CA THR A 353 17.95 4.86 18.01
C THR A 353 17.96 3.59 18.85
N GLY A 354 18.16 2.43 18.23
CA GLY A 354 18.26 1.15 18.94
C GLY A 354 19.46 1.10 19.89
N PHE A 355 20.59 1.68 19.50
CA PHE A 355 21.76 1.81 20.39
C PHE A 355 21.45 2.69 21.61
N LEU A 356 20.81 3.85 21.42
CA LEU A 356 20.39 4.73 22.51
C LEU A 356 19.38 4.04 23.43
N PHE A 357 18.43 3.28 22.84
CA PHE A 357 17.46 2.47 23.59
C PHE A 357 18.14 1.38 24.44
N ALA A 358 19.11 0.65 23.85
CA ALA A 358 19.82 -0.41 24.54
C ALA A 358 20.66 0.10 25.72
N ARG A 359 21.13 1.36 25.65
CA ARG A 359 21.88 2.04 26.71
C ARG A 359 21.02 2.78 27.71
N ASP A 360 19.68 2.72 27.59
CA ASP A 360 18.73 3.46 28.44
C ASP A 360 18.96 4.98 28.46
N LEU A 361 19.36 5.54 27.31
CA LEU A 361 19.70 6.95 27.16
C LEU A 361 18.52 7.81 26.70
N ILE A 362 17.37 7.20 26.39
CA ILE A 362 16.20 7.89 25.82
C ILE A 362 14.93 7.55 26.62
N THR A 363 14.05 8.54 26.75
CA THR A 363 12.72 8.41 27.34
C THR A 363 11.69 7.95 26.32
N ALA A 364 10.46 7.60 26.78
CA ALA A 364 9.35 7.27 25.87
C ALA A 364 9.06 8.38 24.85
N GLN A 365 9.10 9.65 25.28
CA GLN A 365 8.91 10.80 24.39
C GLN A 365 10.02 10.92 23.35
N THR A 366 11.27 10.81 23.77
CA THR A 366 12.42 10.86 22.86
C THR A 366 12.41 9.66 21.89
N GLN A 367 12.06 8.46 22.38
CA GLN A 367 11.89 7.27 21.52
C GLN A 367 10.84 7.54 20.43
N THR A 368 9.71 8.15 20.79
CA THR A 368 8.64 8.49 19.87
C THR A 368 9.09 9.53 18.83
N LEU A 369 9.85 10.55 19.22
CA LEU A 369 10.42 11.53 18.29
C LEU A 369 11.44 10.89 17.35
N CYS A 370 12.25 9.96 17.84
CA CYS A 370 13.15 9.17 16.99
C CYS A 370 12.35 8.35 15.97
N TRP A 371 11.30 7.65 16.40
CA TRP A 371 10.44 6.91 15.49
C TRP A 371 9.72 7.82 14.49
N MET A 372 9.19 8.96 14.91
CA MET A 372 8.63 9.96 14.00
C MET A 372 9.62 10.34 12.90
N THR A 373 10.89 10.58 13.26
CA THR A 373 11.96 10.92 12.31
C THR A 373 12.32 9.74 11.40
N ILE A 374 12.49 8.55 11.97
CA ILE A 374 12.78 7.32 11.20
C ILE A 374 11.69 7.07 10.18
N PHE A 375 10.44 7.12 10.60
CA PHE A 375 9.29 6.82 9.75
C PHE A 375 8.95 7.93 8.77
N PHE A 376 9.43 9.14 8.97
CA PHE A 376 9.43 10.17 7.94
C PHE A 376 10.16 9.70 6.67
N PHE A 377 11.34 9.08 6.81
CA PHE A 377 12.08 8.49 5.70
C PHE A 377 11.53 7.13 5.29
N ALA A 378 11.21 6.28 6.25
CA ALA A 378 10.75 4.92 6.00
C ALA A 378 9.40 4.87 5.28
N SER A 379 8.50 5.82 5.50
CA SER A 379 7.23 5.90 4.77
C SER A 379 7.43 6.20 3.30
N ALA A 380 8.33 7.13 2.97
CA ALA A 380 8.71 7.37 1.58
C ALA A 380 9.42 6.15 0.97
N ALA A 381 10.27 5.45 1.73
CA ALA A 381 10.91 4.21 1.31
C ALA A 381 9.88 3.12 1.00
N ALA A 382 8.93 2.87 1.91
CA ALA A 382 7.90 1.86 1.73
C ALA A 382 7.00 2.16 0.52
N SER A 383 6.52 3.39 0.39
CA SER A 383 5.74 3.82 -0.78
C SER A 383 6.53 3.65 -2.08
N SER A 384 7.84 3.92 -2.06
CA SER A 384 8.71 3.75 -3.23
C SER A 384 8.91 2.30 -3.66
N ALA A 385 8.73 1.33 -2.77
CA ALA A 385 8.73 -0.08 -3.12
C ALA A 385 7.52 -0.42 -4.02
N TYR A 386 6.32 0.05 -3.66
CA TYR A 386 5.12 -0.07 -4.49
C TYR A 386 5.30 0.65 -5.83
N LEU A 387 5.79 1.88 -5.80
CA LEU A 387 6.11 2.66 -7.00
C LEU A 387 7.07 1.90 -7.92
N THR A 388 8.14 1.31 -7.38
CA THR A 388 9.12 0.54 -8.17
C THR A 388 8.47 -0.65 -8.86
N VAL A 389 7.68 -1.44 -8.14
CA VAL A 389 7.02 -2.61 -8.72
C VAL A 389 5.98 -2.18 -9.76
N SER A 390 5.21 -1.14 -9.49
CA SER A 390 4.14 -0.70 -10.40
C SER A 390 4.66 -0.03 -11.69
N GLU A 391 5.83 0.60 -11.69
CA GLU A 391 6.43 1.23 -12.88
C GLU A 391 7.28 0.27 -13.74
N THR A 392 7.87 -0.76 -13.14
CA THR A 392 8.94 -1.54 -13.79
C THR A 392 8.48 -2.83 -14.45
N PHE A 393 7.19 -3.16 -14.39
CA PHE A 393 6.63 -4.33 -15.05
C PHE A 393 5.61 -3.99 -16.14
N PRO A 394 5.50 -4.86 -17.18
CA PRO A 394 4.58 -4.67 -18.30
C PRO A 394 3.12 -4.49 -17.84
N LEU A 395 2.37 -3.72 -18.61
CA LEU A 395 0.99 -3.35 -18.30
C LEU A 395 0.06 -4.55 -18.11
N GLU A 396 0.26 -5.61 -18.93
CA GLU A 396 -0.59 -6.80 -18.95
C GLU A 396 -0.48 -7.69 -17.71
N ILE A 397 0.59 -7.54 -16.94
CA ILE A 397 0.85 -8.33 -15.73
C ILE A 397 1.05 -7.44 -14.48
N ARG A 398 0.86 -6.14 -14.62
CA ARG A 398 1.24 -5.16 -13.59
C ARG A 398 0.51 -5.37 -12.27
N ALA A 399 -0.82 -5.52 -12.30
CA ALA A 399 -1.60 -5.69 -11.10
C ALA A 399 -1.26 -7.02 -10.41
N LEU A 400 -1.07 -8.09 -11.17
CA LEU A 400 -0.64 -9.37 -10.60
C LEU A 400 0.79 -9.30 -10.05
N ALA A 401 1.71 -8.58 -10.71
CA ALA A 401 3.06 -8.36 -10.19
C ALA A 401 3.02 -7.61 -8.85
N ILE A 402 2.30 -6.47 -8.78
CA ILE A 402 2.11 -5.72 -7.53
C ILE A 402 1.57 -6.64 -6.43
N ALA A 403 0.53 -7.42 -6.74
CA ALA A 403 -0.10 -8.36 -5.81
C ALA A 403 0.86 -9.41 -5.30
N LEU A 404 1.68 -10.00 -6.19
CA LEU A 404 2.67 -11.02 -5.82
C LEU A 404 3.75 -10.45 -4.90
N PHE A 405 4.30 -9.28 -5.23
CA PHE A 405 5.32 -8.62 -4.41
C PHE A 405 4.77 -8.19 -3.05
N TYR A 406 3.55 -7.70 -3.01
CA TYR A 406 2.84 -7.40 -1.77
C TYR A 406 2.65 -8.67 -0.92
N ALA A 407 2.15 -9.75 -1.53
CA ALA A 407 1.90 -11.00 -0.83
C ALA A 407 3.18 -11.61 -0.23
N VAL A 408 4.28 -11.61 -1.00
CA VAL A 408 5.57 -12.10 -0.51
C VAL A 408 6.14 -11.18 0.58
N GLY A 409 6.11 -9.88 0.37
CA GLY A 409 6.60 -8.89 1.35
C GLY A 409 5.83 -8.97 2.67
N THR A 410 4.49 -8.93 2.60
CA THR A 410 3.61 -9.00 3.78
C THR A 410 3.64 -10.38 4.41
N GLY A 411 3.68 -11.47 3.63
CA GLY A 411 3.78 -12.83 4.14
C GLY A 411 5.05 -13.08 4.92
N ILE A 412 6.20 -12.60 4.45
CA ILE A 412 7.48 -12.74 5.15
C ILE A 412 7.61 -11.66 6.23
N GLY A 413 7.56 -10.39 5.86
CA GLY A 413 7.83 -9.29 6.77
C GLY A 413 6.71 -9.09 7.81
N GLY A 414 5.45 -9.22 7.37
CA GLY A 414 4.28 -9.01 8.22
C GLY A 414 4.07 -10.12 9.27
N ILE A 415 4.58 -11.32 9.05
CA ILE A 415 4.48 -12.43 10.00
C ILE A 415 5.75 -12.52 10.85
N VAL A 416 6.92 -12.56 10.20
CA VAL A 416 8.20 -12.79 10.89
C VAL A 416 8.59 -11.59 11.78
N GLY A 417 8.32 -10.36 11.32
CA GLY A 417 8.70 -9.15 12.07
C GLY A 417 8.07 -9.09 13.48
N PRO A 418 6.74 -9.01 13.60
CA PRO A 418 6.05 -8.93 14.89
C PRO A 418 6.30 -10.15 15.78
N TRP A 419 6.34 -11.35 15.20
CA TRP A 419 6.66 -12.57 15.95
C TRP A 419 8.04 -12.51 16.59
N LEU A 420 9.07 -12.18 15.79
CA LEU A 420 10.44 -12.08 16.28
C LEU A 420 10.55 -11.01 17.38
N PHE A 421 9.96 -9.84 17.15
CA PHE A 421 10.01 -8.76 18.13
C PHE A 421 9.23 -9.10 19.41
N GLY A 422 8.11 -9.80 19.30
CA GLY A 422 7.40 -10.35 20.47
C GLY A 422 8.33 -11.20 21.32
N VAL A 423 9.01 -12.18 20.71
CA VAL A 423 9.97 -13.04 21.43
C VAL A 423 11.12 -12.24 22.05
N LEU A 424 11.65 -11.23 21.32
CA LEU A 424 12.74 -10.39 21.83
C LEU A 424 12.28 -9.50 23.01
N ILE A 425 11.07 -8.96 22.97
CA ILE A 425 10.47 -8.14 24.03
C ILE A 425 10.20 -9.00 25.27
N ASP A 426 9.70 -10.22 25.11
CA ASP A 426 9.44 -11.16 26.21
C ASP A 426 10.70 -11.51 27.01
N THR A 427 11.89 -11.34 26.43
CA THR A 427 13.15 -11.49 27.19
C THR A 427 13.37 -10.41 28.27
N GLY A 428 12.61 -9.30 28.23
CA GLY A 428 12.82 -8.13 29.08
C GLY A 428 14.14 -7.39 28.84
N SER A 429 14.94 -7.83 27.84
CA SER A 429 16.27 -7.30 27.57
C SER A 429 16.27 -6.25 26.46
N ARG A 430 16.64 -5.01 26.78
CA ARG A 430 16.85 -3.94 25.81
C ARG A 430 17.88 -4.30 24.72
N ILE A 431 18.92 -5.09 25.10
CA ILE A 431 19.95 -5.56 24.17
C ILE A 431 19.38 -6.55 23.17
N SER A 432 18.50 -7.46 23.59
CA SER A 432 17.82 -8.39 22.69
C SER A 432 16.97 -7.65 21.65
N VAL A 433 16.17 -6.68 22.10
CA VAL A 433 15.36 -5.83 21.20
C VAL A 433 16.23 -5.02 20.24
N PHE A 434 17.38 -4.52 20.72
CA PHE A 434 18.37 -3.83 19.85
C PHE A 434 18.89 -4.75 18.76
N GLY A 435 19.13 -6.03 19.05
CA GLY A 435 19.47 -7.03 18.02
C GLY A 435 18.41 -7.10 16.90
N GLY A 436 17.12 -7.05 17.26
CA GLY A 436 16.01 -6.95 16.31
C GLY A 436 16.04 -5.66 15.48
N TYR A 437 16.31 -4.52 16.11
CA TYR A 437 16.48 -3.25 15.39
C TYR A 437 17.67 -3.26 14.44
N LEU A 438 18.78 -3.89 14.81
CA LEU A 438 19.94 -4.08 13.92
C LEU A 438 19.57 -4.95 12.70
N LEU A 439 18.81 -6.01 12.88
CA LEU A 439 18.32 -6.83 11.78
C LEU A 439 17.44 -5.99 10.83
N GLY A 440 16.46 -5.25 11.36
CA GLY A 440 15.62 -4.35 10.55
C GLY A 440 16.44 -3.29 9.82
N SER A 441 17.42 -2.69 10.49
CA SER A 441 18.38 -1.74 9.90
C SER A 441 19.16 -2.37 8.76
N LEU A 442 19.73 -3.56 8.97
CA LEU A 442 20.50 -4.30 7.96
C LEU A 442 19.64 -4.59 6.72
N LEU A 443 18.42 -5.05 6.90
CA LEU A 443 17.49 -5.33 5.78
C LEU A 443 17.22 -4.07 4.96
N MET A 444 16.99 -2.92 5.61
CA MET A 444 16.79 -1.64 4.92
C MET A 444 18.05 -1.21 4.17
N VAL A 445 19.22 -1.28 4.78
CA VAL A 445 20.50 -0.93 4.14
C VAL A 445 20.78 -1.85 2.94
N LEU A 446 20.54 -3.16 3.08
CA LEU A 446 20.66 -4.11 1.97
C LEU A 446 19.65 -3.81 0.85
N GLY A 447 18.40 -3.49 1.18
CA GLY A 447 17.41 -3.03 0.21
C GLY A 447 17.88 -1.81 -0.57
N GLY A 448 18.42 -0.81 0.12
CA GLY A 448 19.06 0.36 -0.48
C GLY A 448 20.25 0.01 -1.38
N ALA A 449 21.12 -0.88 -0.96
CA ALA A 449 22.27 -1.35 -1.75
C ALA A 449 21.83 -2.11 -3.02
N VAL A 450 20.80 -2.94 -2.91
CA VAL A 450 20.18 -3.63 -4.06
C VAL A 450 19.60 -2.61 -5.04
N ALA A 451 18.89 -1.60 -4.56
CA ALA A 451 18.37 -0.52 -5.39
C ALA A 451 19.50 0.30 -6.04
N TRP A 452 20.59 0.54 -5.32
CA TRP A 452 21.75 1.22 -5.90
C TRP A 452 22.35 0.41 -7.06
N ARG A 453 22.50 -0.89 -6.91
CA ARG A 453 23.17 -1.72 -7.93
C ARG A 453 22.29 -2.00 -9.15
N TRP A 454 20.99 -2.25 -8.94
CA TRP A 454 20.09 -2.73 -9.99
C TRP A 454 18.78 -1.91 -10.13
N GLY A 455 18.61 -0.84 -9.37
CA GLY A 455 17.43 0.01 -9.46
C GLY A 455 17.27 0.66 -10.84
N VAL A 456 16.03 0.80 -11.28
CA VAL A 456 15.67 1.39 -12.57
C VAL A 456 15.41 2.89 -12.41
N ALA A 457 16.02 3.69 -13.27
CA ALA A 457 15.74 5.13 -13.39
C ALA A 457 14.48 5.33 -14.26
N ALA A 458 13.31 5.32 -13.59
CA ALA A 458 12.00 5.40 -14.25
C ALA A 458 11.36 6.79 -14.16
N GLU A 459 12.03 7.74 -13.50
CA GLU A 459 11.52 9.09 -13.31
C GLU A 459 11.19 9.79 -14.62
N ARG A 460 10.00 10.40 -14.67
CA ARG A 460 9.49 11.20 -15.81
C ARG A 460 9.46 10.47 -17.16
N LYS A 461 9.60 9.15 -17.16
CA LYS A 461 9.58 8.35 -18.38
C LYS A 461 8.18 7.76 -18.61
N PRO A 462 7.73 7.66 -19.88
CA PRO A 462 6.54 6.89 -20.22
C PRO A 462 6.69 5.43 -19.74
N LEU A 463 5.61 4.85 -19.24
CA LEU A 463 5.62 3.45 -18.75
C LEU A 463 6.08 2.46 -19.82
N GLU A 464 5.66 2.70 -21.05
CA GLU A 464 5.94 1.87 -22.20
C GLU A 464 7.43 1.84 -22.57
N THR A 465 8.20 2.87 -22.17
CA THR A 465 9.66 2.91 -22.32
C THR A 465 10.38 2.25 -21.16
N VAL A 466 9.81 2.32 -19.95
CA VAL A 466 10.37 1.67 -18.75
C VAL A 466 10.16 0.16 -18.80
N ALA A 467 8.92 -0.26 -19.11
CA ALA A 467 8.55 -1.66 -19.26
C ALA A 467 7.65 -1.80 -20.48
N ARG A 468 8.24 -2.28 -21.58
CA ARG A 468 7.49 -2.47 -22.83
C ARG A 468 6.31 -3.42 -22.59
N PRO A 469 5.10 -3.10 -23.07
CA PRO A 469 3.98 -4.02 -23.05
C PRO A 469 4.36 -5.36 -23.72
N LEU A 470 3.87 -6.47 -23.21
CA LEU A 470 4.11 -7.80 -23.82
C LEU A 470 3.46 -7.91 -25.19
N THR A 471 2.47 -7.08 -25.43
CA THR A 471 1.74 -6.93 -26.70
C THR A 471 2.42 -6.01 -27.71
N PHE A 472 3.55 -5.37 -27.33
CA PHE A 472 4.28 -4.45 -28.21
C PHE A 472 4.90 -5.15 -29.43
N ILE A 473 4.79 -4.51 -30.60
CA ILE A 473 5.41 -4.97 -31.86
C ILE A 473 6.42 -3.92 -32.31
N ASP A 474 7.66 -4.35 -32.49
CA ASP A 474 8.68 -3.54 -33.21
C ASP A 474 8.34 -3.61 -34.69
N ILE A 475 7.90 -2.49 -35.26
CA ILE A 475 7.78 -2.32 -36.68
C ILE A 475 9.04 -1.55 -37.07
N GLY A 476 10.09 -2.30 -37.44
CA GLY A 476 11.37 -1.78 -37.89
C GLY A 476 11.27 -0.72 -38.97
#